data_897c2d5a781be95f3638f426b6a3d42f
#
_entry.id   897c2d5a781be95f3638f426b6a3d42f
#
_cell.length_a   1.000
_cell.length_b   1.000
_cell.length_c   1.000
_cell.angle_alpha   90.00
_cell.angle_beta   90.00
_cell.angle_gamma   90.00
#
_symmetry.space_group_name_H-M   'P 1'
#
loop_
_entity.id
_entity.type
_entity.pdbx_description
1 polymer ?
#
loop_
_entity_poly.entity_id
_entity_poly.type
_entity_poly.pdbx_seq_one_letter_code
_entity_poly.pdbx_strand_id
1 'polypeptide(L)'
;MVENIVIIGAGICGLCTALSLSRKGHQVTIFERYVPPPEGGANEAFFEWKRRGAAQFRHPHALLGLMCNILQDNYPDLVEEFWAAGARKVSFAEMVPPELRDQYSPQPEDDKLWLLMCRRATIETVLRRYVASQPNIQINNKANVVGALFADTEGPIPRLSGIEVMQEGERQSIHADVVVDAGGRASQFRQFFKDVGVTVREEDDDAEIVYYTRHYKLL
;
A
#
# COMPACT_ATOMS: atom_id res chain seq x y z
N MET A 1 -0.10 -24.79 -4.68
CA MET A 1 -1.58 -24.74 -4.53
C MET A 1 -2.02 -23.31 -4.64
N VAL A 2 -3.20 -23.06 -5.20
CA VAL A 2 -3.83 -21.74 -5.19
C VAL A 2 -4.45 -21.55 -3.82
N GLU A 3 -4.15 -20.44 -3.17
CA GLU A 3 -4.67 -20.11 -1.84
C GLU A 3 -5.63 -18.91 -1.94
N ASN A 4 -6.60 -18.88 -1.03
CA ASN A 4 -7.48 -17.74 -0.80
C ASN A 4 -6.83 -16.83 0.24
N ILE A 5 -6.40 -15.67 -0.18
CA ILE A 5 -5.67 -14.73 0.68
C ILE A 5 -6.53 -13.51 0.95
N VAL A 6 -6.66 -13.19 2.22
CA VAL A 6 -7.31 -11.97 2.68
C VAL A 6 -6.25 -10.94 3.08
N ILE A 7 -6.39 -9.72 2.57
CA ILE A 7 -5.54 -8.58 2.94
C ILE A 7 -6.40 -7.50 3.58
N ILE A 8 -5.97 -6.98 4.73
CA ILE A 8 -6.65 -5.91 5.44
C ILE A 8 -5.94 -4.59 5.15
N GLY A 9 -6.67 -3.67 4.52
CA GLY A 9 -6.19 -2.34 4.14
C GLY A 9 -5.69 -2.24 2.69
N ALA A 10 -6.28 -1.31 1.94
CA ALA A 10 -5.89 -0.96 0.58
C ALA A 10 -4.97 0.27 0.55
N GLY A 11 -4.00 0.33 1.45
CA GLY A 11 -2.86 1.23 1.38
C GLY A 11 -1.80 0.69 0.41
N ILE A 12 -0.69 1.42 0.20
CA ILE A 12 0.39 0.99 -0.70
C ILE A 12 0.88 -0.42 -0.34
N CYS A 13 1.09 -0.70 0.95
CA CYS A 13 1.54 -2.01 1.40
C CYS A 13 0.56 -3.12 0.97
N GLY A 14 -0.73 -2.99 1.29
CA GLY A 14 -1.73 -3.99 0.93
C GLY A 14 -1.89 -4.17 -0.57
N LEU A 15 -1.89 -3.07 -1.34
CA LEU A 15 -1.98 -3.12 -2.80
C LEU A 15 -0.76 -3.80 -3.44
N CYS A 16 0.45 -3.48 -3.01
CA CYS A 16 1.68 -4.11 -3.52
C CYS A 16 1.75 -5.60 -3.14
N THR A 17 1.32 -5.95 -1.92
CA THR A 17 1.23 -7.35 -1.49
C THR A 17 0.23 -8.12 -2.36
N ALA A 18 -0.94 -7.52 -2.64
CA ALA A 18 -1.93 -8.12 -3.51
C ALA A 18 -1.38 -8.41 -4.92
N LEU A 19 -0.69 -7.45 -5.53
CA LEU A 19 -0.05 -7.64 -6.84
C LEU A 19 0.96 -8.80 -6.82
N SER A 20 1.81 -8.85 -5.80
CA SER A 20 2.82 -9.89 -5.67
C SER A 20 2.21 -11.29 -5.53
N LEU A 21 1.14 -11.42 -4.76
CA LEU A 21 0.44 -12.68 -4.54
C LEU A 21 -0.41 -13.10 -5.75
N SER A 22 -1.11 -12.15 -6.36
CA SER A 22 -1.87 -12.35 -7.58
C SER A 22 -1.00 -12.88 -8.73
N ARG A 23 0.19 -12.32 -8.89
CA ARG A 23 1.15 -12.78 -9.91
C ARG A 23 1.62 -14.23 -9.69
N LYS A 24 1.57 -14.72 -8.46
CA LYS A 24 1.85 -16.12 -8.12
C LYS A 24 0.63 -17.04 -8.30
N GLY A 25 -0.50 -16.50 -8.75
CA GLY A 25 -1.73 -17.23 -9.05
C GLY A 25 -2.69 -17.40 -7.88
N HIS A 26 -2.44 -16.75 -6.73
CA HIS A 26 -3.37 -16.78 -5.60
C HIS A 26 -4.62 -15.93 -5.85
N GLN A 27 -5.73 -16.28 -5.21
CA GLN A 27 -6.94 -15.47 -5.15
C GLN A 27 -6.82 -14.49 -3.98
N VAL A 28 -6.97 -13.20 -4.24
CA VAL A 28 -6.74 -12.16 -3.23
C VAL A 28 -7.98 -11.31 -3.03
N THR A 29 -8.42 -11.19 -1.78
CA THR A 29 -9.51 -10.30 -1.39
C THR A 29 -8.98 -9.24 -0.42
N ILE A 30 -9.12 -7.97 -0.79
CA ILE A 30 -8.71 -6.84 0.04
C ILE A 30 -9.94 -6.24 0.71
N PHE A 31 -9.89 -6.04 2.03
CA PHE A 31 -10.93 -5.33 2.80
C PHE A 31 -10.41 -3.96 3.22
N GLU A 32 -11.07 -2.90 2.74
CA GLU A 32 -10.74 -1.51 3.04
C GLU A 32 -11.92 -0.81 3.73
N ARG A 33 -11.68 -0.26 4.90
CA ARG A 33 -12.72 0.42 5.69
C ARG A 33 -13.21 1.75 5.11
N TYR A 34 -12.39 2.40 4.30
CA TYR A 34 -12.72 3.70 3.72
C TYR A 34 -13.40 3.58 2.35
N VAL A 35 -13.99 4.69 1.92
CA VAL A 35 -14.55 4.83 0.58
C VAL A 35 -13.45 4.74 -0.49
N PRO A 36 -13.77 4.26 -1.71
CA PRO A 36 -12.83 4.27 -2.82
C PRO A 36 -12.46 5.72 -3.21
N PRO A 37 -11.37 5.90 -3.99
CA PRO A 37 -11.11 7.20 -4.59
C PRO A 37 -12.23 7.63 -5.53
N PRO A 38 -12.41 8.94 -5.76
CA PRO A 38 -13.33 9.44 -6.80
C PRO A 38 -12.87 8.98 -8.19
N GLU A 39 -13.77 8.97 -9.16
CA GLU A 39 -13.53 8.46 -10.51
C GLU A 39 -12.61 9.34 -11.37
N GLY A 40 -12.57 10.65 -11.10
CA GLY A 40 -11.84 11.66 -11.88
C GLY A 40 -10.31 11.64 -11.80
N GLY A 41 -9.73 10.63 -11.18
CA GLY A 41 -8.28 10.41 -11.17
C GLY A 41 -7.52 11.14 -10.07
N ALA A 42 -6.18 11.27 -10.24
CA ALA A 42 -5.28 11.73 -9.19
C ALA A 42 -5.51 13.18 -8.75
N ASN A 43 -5.94 14.06 -9.65
CA ASN A 43 -6.22 15.46 -9.31
C ASN A 43 -7.46 15.58 -8.43
N GLU A 44 -8.56 14.96 -8.83
CA GLU A 44 -9.79 14.96 -8.05
C GLU A 44 -9.57 14.27 -6.71
N ALA A 45 -8.90 13.12 -6.70
CA ALA A 45 -8.54 12.42 -5.47
C ALA A 45 -7.72 13.30 -4.52
N PHE A 46 -6.78 14.10 -5.04
CA PHE A 46 -5.97 14.99 -4.21
C PHE A 46 -6.82 16.02 -3.45
N PHE A 47 -7.86 16.56 -4.06
CA PHE A 47 -8.71 17.57 -3.43
C PHE A 47 -9.88 16.96 -2.63
N GLU A 48 -10.50 15.89 -3.12
CA GLU A 48 -11.81 15.42 -2.67
C GLU A 48 -11.74 14.13 -1.85
N TRP A 49 -10.74 13.25 -2.10
CA TRP A 49 -10.66 11.99 -1.39
C TRP A 49 -10.24 12.17 0.08
N LYS A 50 -11.17 11.83 0.97
CA LYS A 50 -10.92 11.85 2.42
C LYS A 50 -10.15 10.61 2.85
N ARG A 51 -8.85 10.54 2.53
CA ARG A 51 -7.97 9.41 2.81
C ARG A 51 -7.41 9.49 4.24
N ARG A 52 -8.23 9.15 5.23
CA ARG A 52 -7.87 9.27 6.66
C ARG A 52 -6.71 8.32 7.09
N GLY A 53 -6.55 7.19 6.41
CA GLY A 53 -5.48 6.21 6.69
C GLY A 53 -4.08 6.63 6.22
N ALA A 54 -3.95 7.73 5.48
CA ALA A 54 -2.69 8.24 4.96
C ALA A 54 -2.54 9.72 5.32
N ALA A 55 -1.95 10.00 6.49
CA ALA A 55 -1.75 11.39 6.97
C ALA A 55 -0.98 12.25 5.97
N GLN A 56 -0.03 11.63 5.27
CA GLN A 56 0.82 12.25 4.23
C GLN A 56 0.18 12.27 2.84
N PHE A 57 -1.13 12.03 2.70
CA PHE A 57 -1.79 11.90 1.40
C PHE A 57 -1.60 13.12 0.47
N ARG A 58 -1.50 14.31 1.05
CA ARG A 58 -1.32 15.58 0.32
C ARG A 58 0.13 16.05 0.25
N HIS A 59 1.09 15.20 0.65
CA HIS A 59 2.51 15.52 0.51
C HIS A 59 3.08 15.00 -0.82
N PRO A 60 4.16 15.63 -1.35
CA PRO A 60 4.94 15.05 -2.43
C PRO A 60 5.54 13.73 -1.95
N HIS A 61 5.70 12.80 -2.88
CA HIS A 61 6.26 11.48 -2.61
C HIS A 61 7.22 11.08 -3.70
N ALA A 62 8.16 10.20 -3.32
CA ALA A 62 9.00 9.50 -4.26
C ALA A 62 8.97 8.00 -3.94
N LEU A 63 8.89 7.17 -4.96
CA LEU A 63 9.29 5.77 -4.86
C LEU A 63 10.80 5.73 -5.12
N LEU A 64 11.52 5.00 -4.25
CA LEU A 64 12.96 4.91 -4.28
C LEU A 64 13.44 3.78 -5.20
N GLY A 65 14.71 3.81 -5.58
CA GLY A 65 15.32 2.94 -6.59
C GLY A 65 14.93 1.47 -6.50
N LEU A 66 14.98 0.85 -5.32
CA LEU A 66 14.58 -0.55 -5.18
C LEU A 66 13.12 -0.79 -5.62
N MET A 67 12.19 0.03 -5.13
CA MET A 67 10.77 -0.09 -5.50
C MET A 67 10.57 0.22 -6.99
N CYS A 68 11.25 1.23 -7.51
CA CYS A 68 11.21 1.59 -8.91
C CYS A 68 11.66 0.44 -9.81
N ASN A 69 12.77 -0.21 -9.47
CA ASN A 69 13.29 -1.35 -10.22
C ASN A 69 12.34 -2.57 -10.14
N ILE A 70 11.79 -2.86 -8.95
CA ILE A 70 10.77 -3.92 -8.80
C ILE A 70 9.56 -3.65 -9.71
N LEU A 71 9.08 -2.41 -9.77
CA LEU A 71 7.96 -2.04 -10.64
C LEU A 71 8.35 -2.15 -12.11
N GLN A 72 9.51 -1.62 -12.50
CA GLN A 72 9.99 -1.66 -13.88
C GLN A 72 10.17 -3.10 -14.39
N ASP A 73 10.73 -3.99 -13.56
CA ASP A 73 11.02 -5.36 -13.93
C ASP A 73 9.78 -6.25 -13.95
N ASN A 74 8.79 -5.97 -13.11
CA ASN A 74 7.66 -6.86 -12.89
C ASN A 74 6.32 -6.32 -13.37
N TYR A 75 6.17 -5.00 -13.49
CA TYR A 75 4.93 -4.30 -13.81
C TYR A 75 5.23 -3.06 -14.68
N PRO A 76 5.89 -3.24 -15.86
CA PRO A 76 6.26 -2.11 -16.72
C PRO A 76 5.04 -1.31 -17.21
N ASP A 77 3.92 -1.96 -17.42
CA ASP A 77 2.64 -1.35 -17.77
C ASP A 77 2.09 -0.45 -16.65
N LEU A 78 2.25 -0.83 -15.38
CA LEU A 78 1.93 0.04 -14.25
C LEU A 78 2.84 1.28 -14.22
N VAL A 79 4.12 1.11 -14.57
CA VAL A 79 5.05 2.25 -14.65
C VAL A 79 4.61 3.24 -15.73
N GLU A 80 4.15 2.76 -16.90
CA GLU A 80 3.58 3.61 -17.94
C GLU A 80 2.32 4.35 -17.47
N GLU A 81 1.45 3.70 -16.67
CA GLU A 81 0.31 4.39 -16.06
C GLU A 81 0.73 5.52 -15.11
N PHE A 82 1.83 5.36 -14.39
CA PHE A 82 2.39 6.45 -13.56
C PHE A 82 2.86 7.62 -14.41
N TRP A 83 3.55 7.37 -15.52
CA TRP A 83 3.96 8.44 -16.45
C TRP A 83 2.75 9.15 -17.05
N ALA A 84 1.76 8.42 -17.50
CA ALA A 84 0.50 8.98 -18.02
C ALA A 84 -0.25 9.83 -16.99
N ALA A 85 -0.13 9.49 -15.70
CA ALA A 85 -0.70 10.26 -14.58
C ALA A 85 0.17 11.46 -14.13
N GLY A 86 1.26 11.75 -14.85
CA GLY A 86 2.12 12.90 -14.60
C GLY A 86 3.23 12.66 -13.56
N ALA A 87 3.58 11.42 -13.28
CA ALA A 87 4.77 11.13 -12.51
C ALA A 87 6.04 11.46 -13.33
N ARG A 88 7.14 11.74 -12.65
CA ARG A 88 8.42 12.09 -13.26
C ARG A 88 9.53 11.17 -12.78
N LYS A 89 10.34 10.69 -13.72
CA LYS A 89 11.60 10.04 -13.40
C LYS A 89 12.63 11.10 -13.00
N VAL A 90 13.38 10.84 -11.95
CA VAL A 90 14.57 11.61 -11.57
C VAL A 90 15.73 10.64 -11.49
N SER A 91 16.71 10.80 -12.35
CA SER A 91 17.90 9.97 -12.41
C SER A 91 18.88 10.30 -11.28
N PHE A 92 19.82 9.40 -11.01
CA PHE A 92 20.89 9.66 -10.04
C PHE A 92 21.68 10.92 -10.40
N ALA A 93 22.02 11.10 -11.68
CA ALA A 93 22.74 12.29 -12.16
C ALA A 93 21.99 13.61 -11.86
N GLU A 94 20.66 13.62 -11.97
CA GLU A 94 19.84 14.80 -11.64
C GLU A 94 19.82 15.07 -10.12
N MET A 95 20.03 14.06 -9.29
CA MET A 95 20.09 14.21 -7.83
C MET A 95 21.45 14.71 -7.32
N VAL A 96 22.49 14.65 -8.14
CA VAL A 96 23.81 15.13 -7.76
C VAL A 96 23.73 16.64 -7.52
N PRO A 97 24.15 17.14 -6.34
CA PRO A 97 24.16 18.57 -6.03
C PRO A 97 24.93 19.36 -7.08
N PRO A 98 24.51 20.58 -7.42
CA PRO A 98 25.18 21.39 -8.45
C PRO A 98 26.70 21.53 -8.23
N GLU A 99 27.11 21.65 -6.97
CA GLU A 99 28.52 21.84 -6.57
C GLU A 99 29.39 20.60 -6.81
N LEU A 100 28.78 19.42 -6.98
CA LEU A 100 29.47 18.14 -7.19
C LEU A 100 29.34 17.61 -8.62
N ARG A 101 28.56 18.27 -9.48
CA ARG A 101 28.30 17.77 -10.84
C ARG A 101 29.55 17.64 -11.70
N ASP A 102 30.48 18.57 -11.57
CA ASP A 102 31.73 18.55 -12.33
C ASP A 102 32.69 17.43 -11.88
N GLN A 103 32.45 16.88 -10.68
CA GLN A 103 33.24 15.77 -10.10
C GLN A 103 32.53 14.43 -10.29
N TYR A 104 31.26 14.43 -10.70
CA TYR A 104 30.49 13.22 -10.90
C TYR A 104 30.87 12.53 -12.20
N SER A 105 31.19 11.25 -12.11
CA SER A 105 31.40 10.36 -13.25
C SER A 105 30.37 9.23 -13.21
N PRO A 106 29.50 9.07 -14.20
CA PRO A 106 28.47 8.04 -14.22
C PRO A 106 29.04 6.63 -14.05
N GLN A 107 28.38 5.83 -13.23
CA GLN A 107 28.70 4.43 -13.00
C GLN A 107 27.60 3.52 -13.58
N PRO A 108 27.89 2.27 -13.98
CA PRO A 108 26.88 1.37 -14.55
C PRO A 108 25.66 1.12 -13.65
N GLU A 109 25.84 1.15 -12.33
CA GLU A 109 24.77 0.92 -11.35
C GLU A 109 23.90 2.14 -11.09
N ASP A 110 24.29 3.32 -11.53
CA ASP A 110 23.54 4.58 -11.35
C ASP A 110 22.15 4.51 -12.03
N ASP A 111 22.04 3.73 -13.09
CA ASP A 111 20.75 3.51 -13.77
C ASP A 111 19.69 2.84 -12.88
N LYS A 112 20.12 2.15 -11.79
CA LYS A 112 19.23 1.56 -10.78
C LYS A 112 18.87 2.54 -9.68
N LEU A 113 19.55 3.68 -9.60
CA LEU A 113 19.38 4.71 -8.58
C LEU A 113 18.53 5.86 -9.14
N TRP A 114 17.24 5.61 -9.32
CA TRP A 114 16.31 6.61 -9.81
C TRP A 114 15.07 6.70 -8.93
N LEU A 115 14.37 7.80 -9.02
CA LEU A 115 13.14 8.05 -8.28
C LEU A 115 11.96 8.20 -9.24
N LEU A 116 10.82 7.64 -8.83
CA LEU A 116 9.53 7.99 -9.42
C LEU A 116 8.88 9.03 -8.52
N MET A 117 8.83 10.26 -8.99
CA MET A 117 8.33 11.40 -8.23
C MET A 117 6.93 11.80 -8.66
N CYS A 118 6.02 11.87 -7.70
CA CYS A 118 4.67 12.39 -7.89
C CYS A 118 4.02 12.73 -6.54
N ARG A 119 2.75 13.12 -6.54
CA ARG A 119 1.97 13.26 -5.32
C ARG A 119 1.56 11.90 -4.77
N ARG A 120 1.43 11.77 -3.46
CA ARG A 120 0.91 10.56 -2.83
C ARG A 120 -0.46 10.15 -3.40
N ALA A 121 -1.32 11.10 -3.69
CA ALA A 121 -2.60 10.85 -4.33
C ALA A 121 -2.45 10.16 -5.69
N THR A 122 -1.46 10.54 -6.49
CA THR A 122 -1.15 9.88 -7.76
C THR A 122 -0.75 8.43 -7.55
N ILE A 123 0.14 8.17 -6.58
CA ILE A 123 0.56 6.79 -6.28
C ILE A 123 -0.65 5.94 -5.89
N GLU A 124 -1.47 6.41 -4.94
CA GLU A 124 -2.58 5.60 -4.44
C GLU A 124 -3.69 5.39 -5.48
N THR A 125 -3.98 6.37 -6.32
CA THR A 125 -5.03 6.22 -7.35
C THR A 125 -4.59 5.32 -8.52
N VAL A 126 -3.38 5.51 -9.03
CA VAL A 126 -2.84 4.69 -10.13
C VAL A 126 -2.70 3.24 -9.67
N LEU A 127 -1.98 3.02 -8.56
CA LEU A 127 -1.76 1.68 -8.02
C LEU A 127 -3.09 0.96 -7.72
N ARG A 128 -4.05 1.66 -7.12
CA ARG A 128 -5.34 1.06 -6.79
C ARG A 128 -6.15 0.68 -8.02
N ARG A 129 -6.15 1.51 -9.06
CA ARG A 129 -6.82 1.21 -10.33
C ARG A 129 -6.21 -0.02 -10.99
N TYR A 130 -4.89 -0.05 -11.05
CA TYR A 130 -4.15 -1.17 -11.61
C TYR A 130 -4.40 -2.47 -10.84
N VAL A 131 -4.41 -2.42 -9.50
CA VAL A 131 -4.75 -3.59 -8.66
C VAL A 131 -6.18 -4.06 -8.90
N ALA A 132 -7.13 -3.12 -9.01
CA ALA A 132 -8.54 -3.45 -9.23
C ALA A 132 -8.82 -4.04 -10.62
N SER A 133 -7.93 -3.84 -11.61
CA SER A 133 -8.04 -4.45 -12.94
C SER A 133 -7.53 -5.90 -13.01
N GLN A 134 -6.86 -6.39 -11.96
CA GLN A 134 -6.32 -7.74 -11.94
C GLN A 134 -7.44 -8.78 -11.74
N PRO A 135 -7.52 -9.85 -12.57
CA PRO A 135 -8.67 -10.76 -12.59
C PRO A 135 -8.84 -11.60 -11.31
N ASN A 136 -7.79 -11.78 -10.54
CA ASN A 136 -7.77 -12.57 -9.30
C ASN A 136 -7.62 -11.70 -8.04
N ILE A 137 -7.91 -10.39 -8.14
CA ILE A 137 -7.95 -9.47 -7.00
C ILE A 137 -9.34 -8.85 -6.90
N GLN A 138 -9.92 -8.91 -5.70
CA GLN A 138 -11.16 -8.20 -5.35
C GLN A 138 -10.89 -7.17 -4.26
N ILE A 139 -11.43 -5.95 -4.39
CA ILE A 139 -11.34 -4.90 -3.37
C ILE A 139 -12.72 -4.59 -2.83
N ASN A 140 -12.97 -4.92 -1.56
CA ASN A 140 -14.19 -4.59 -0.84
C ASN A 140 -13.99 -3.30 -0.03
N ASN A 141 -14.69 -2.25 -0.43
CA ASN A 141 -14.64 -0.95 0.24
C ASN A 141 -15.72 -0.85 1.31
N LYS A 142 -15.57 0.10 2.25
CA LYS A 142 -16.48 0.32 3.39
C LYS A 142 -16.65 -0.95 4.23
N ALA A 143 -15.65 -1.80 4.24
CA ALA A 143 -15.61 -3.08 4.93
C ALA A 143 -14.62 -2.97 6.11
N ASN A 144 -15.15 -2.89 7.32
CA ASN A 144 -14.34 -2.74 8.53
C ASN A 144 -14.09 -4.10 9.17
N VAL A 145 -12.83 -4.49 9.30
CA VAL A 145 -12.46 -5.70 10.03
C VAL A 145 -12.64 -5.45 11.51
N VAL A 146 -13.45 -6.28 12.16
CA VAL A 146 -13.88 -6.12 13.56
C VAL A 146 -13.50 -7.31 14.45
N GLY A 147 -12.93 -8.36 13.87
CA GLY A 147 -12.48 -9.55 14.59
C GLY A 147 -11.56 -10.43 13.76
N ALA A 148 -10.93 -11.37 14.43
CA ALA A 148 -10.12 -12.43 13.85
C ALA A 148 -10.76 -13.79 14.19
N LEU A 149 -10.79 -14.68 13.21
CA LEU A 149 -11.29 -16.05 13.39
C LEU A 149 -10.09 -16.96 13.64
N PHE A 150 -10.15 -17.70 14.74
CA PHE A 150 -9.13 -18.69 15.07
C PHE A 150 -9.73 -20.10 14.95
N ALA A 151 -8.97 -21.01 14.36
CA ALA A 151 -9.33 -22.42 14.31
C ALA A 151 -8.99 -23.09 15.63
N ASP A 152 -9.81 -24.07 16.02
CA ASP A 152 -9.49 -24.96 17.11
C ASP A 152 -8.25 -25.78 16.75
N THR A 153 -7.18 -25.60 17.49
CA THR A 153 -5.93 -26.36 17.32
C THR A 153 -5.51 -26.95 18.65
N GLU A 154 -5.00 -28.16 18.65
CA GLU A 154 -4.48 -28.82 19.86
C GLU A 154 -3.15 -28.24 20.37
N GLY A 155 -2.64 -27.19 19.71
CA GLY A 155 -1.34 -26.57 20.02
C GLY A 155 -1.44 -25.27 20.82
N PRO A 156 -0.34 -24.82 21.43
CA PRO A 156 -0.30 -23.58 22.21
C PRO A 156 -0.35 -22.32 21.36
N ILE A 157 -0.21 -22.43 20.03
CA ILE A 157 -0.22 -21.29 19.09
C ILE A 157 -1.56 -21.30 18.37
N PRO A 158 -2.40 -20.28 18.54
CA PRO A 158 -3.66 -20.16 17.84
C PRO A 158 -3.42 -20.00 16.32
N ARG A 159 -4.19 -20.74 15.53
CA ARG A 159 -4.14 -20.65 14.07
C ARG A 159 -5.22 -19.68 13.58
N LEU A 160 -4.80 -18.61 12.94
CA LEU A 160 -5.73 -17.69 12.27
C LEU A 160 -6.35 -18.39 11.05
N SER A 161 -7.68 -18.40 10.95
CA SER A 161 -8.45 -19.06 9.89
C SER A 161 -9.31 -18.09 9.07
N GLY A 162 -9.28 -16.79 9.42
CA GLY A 162 -10.06 -15.77 8.73
C GLY A 162 -10.25 -14.51 9.56
N ILE A 163 -11.21 -13.72 9.14
CA ILE A 163 -11.57 -12.45 9.78
C ILE A 163 -13.08 -12.28 9.90
N GLU A 164 -13.50 -11.41 10.80
CA GLU A 164 -14.86 -10.90 10.84
C GLU A 164 -14.91 -9.48 10.28
N VAL A 165 -15.84 -9.26 9.38
CA VAL A 165 -16.00 -7.98 8.67
C VAL A 165 -17.37 -7.40 8.96
N MET A 166 -17.43 -6.11 9.25
CA MET A 166 -18.65 -5.32 9.31
C MET A 166 -18.80 -4.52 8.02
N GLN A 167 -19.80 -4.80 7.22
CA GLN A 167 -20.08 -4.10 5.99
C GLN A 167 -21.60 -3.86 5.88
N GLU A 168 -22.02 -2.62 5.57
CA GLU A 168 -23.42 -2.21 5.43
C GLU A 168 -24.31 -2.53 6.65
N GLY A 169 -23.70 -2.62 7.83
CA GLY A 169 -24.40 -2.95 9.08
C GLY A 169 -24.48 -4.44 9.37
N GLU A 170 -24.00 -5.29 8.49
CA GLU A 170 -23.97 -6.74 8.65
C GLU A 170 -22.57 -7.24 9.04
N ARG A 171 -22.53 -8.23 9.94
CA ARG A 171 -21.28 -8.91 10.34
C ARG A 171 -21.17 -10.22 9.58
N GLN A 172 -20.04 -10.42 8.93
CA GLN A 172 -19.76 -11.58 8.11
C GLN A 172 -18.43 -12.24 8.52
N SER A 173 -18.40 -13.56 8.56
CA SER A 173 -17.17 -14.33 8.74
C SER A 173 -16.57 -14.69 7.39
N ILE A 174 -15.33 -14.29 7.17
CA ILE A 174 -14.57 -14.52 5.94
C ILE A 174 -13.43 -15.47 6.26
N HIS A 175 -13.49 -16.68 5.76
CA HIS A 175 -12.42 -17.67 5.89
C HIS A 175 -11.33 -17.45 4.84
N ALA A 176 -10.08 -17.73 5.23
CA ALA A 176 -8.91 -17.57 4.37
C ALA A 176 -7.81 -18.56 4.75
N ASP A 177 -7.01 -18.95 3.76
CA ASP A 177 -5.81 -19.76 3.99
C ASP A 177 -4.69 -18.91 4.60
N VAL A 178 -4.61 -17.64 4.18
CA VAL A 178 -3.65 -16.66 4.67
C VAL A 178 -4.35 -15.32 4.92
N VAL A 179 -4.06 -14.70 6.04
CA VAL A 179 -4.49 -13.32 6.36
C VAL A 179 -3.28 -12.41 6.46
N VAL A 180 -3.29 -11.32 5.72
CA VAL A 180 -2.24 -10.30 5.73
C VAL A 180 -2.79 -9.02 6.36
N ASP A 181 -2.23 -8.59 7.47
CA ASP A 181 -2.58 -7.31 8.08
C ASP A 181 -1.71 -6.18 7.48
N ALA A 182 -2.32 -5.37 6.62
CA ALA A 182 -1.78 -4.13 6.07
C ALA A 182 -2.61 -2.92 6.56
N GLY A 183 -3.27 -3.03 7.70
CA GLY A 183 -4.12 -2.00 8.32
C GLY A 183 -3.37 -0.77 8.84
N GLY A 184 -2.04 -0.80 8.84
CA GLY A 184 -1.15 0.28 9.28
C GLY A 184 -1.27 0.55 10.79
N ARG A 185 -1.00 1.78 11.21
CA ARG A 185 -1.01 2.17 12.63
C ARG A 185 -2.34 1.96 13.35
N ALA A 186 -3.42 1.79 12.61
CA ALA A 186 -4.75 1.56 13.16
C ALA A 186 -5.17 0.08 13.11
N SER A 187 -4.22 -0.84 12.90
CA SER A 187 -4.48 -2.28 13.00
C SER A 187 -4.94 -2.65 14.40
N GLN A 188 -5.93 -3.55 14.44
CA GLN A 188 -6.47 -4.11 15.69
C GLN A 188 -5.94 -5.53 15.95
N PHE A 189 -5.10 -6.08 15.07
CA PHE A 189 -4.63 -7.46 15.19
C PHE A 189 -3.86 -7.73 16.47
N ARG A 190 -3.10 -6.74 16.96
CA ARG A 190 -2.46 -6.82 18.27
C ARG A 190 -3.48 -7.15 19.39
N GLN A 191 -4.63 -6.47 19.37
CA GLN A 191 -5.67 -6.72 20.35
C GLN A 191 -6.32 -8.09 20.16
N PHE A 192 -6.62 -8.47 18.92
CA PHE A 192 -7.19 -9.79 18.63
C PHE A 192 -6.30 -10.93 19.09
N PHE A 193 -4.97 -10.82 18.92
CA PHE A 193 -4.03 -11.80 19.45
C PHE A 193 -4.00 -11.82 20.99
N LYS A 194 -4.03 -10.64 21.61
CA LYS A 194 -4.07 -10.53 23.06
C LYS A 194 -5.32 -11.17 23.67
N ASP A 195 -6.47 -11.02 23.02
CA ASP A 195 -7.75 -11.58 23.46
C ASP A 195 -7.74 -13.12 23.48
N VAL A 196 -6.89 -13.76 22.68
CA VAL A 196 -6.67 -15.22 22.66
C VAL A 196 -5.39 -15.64 23.40
N GLY A 197 -4.84 -14.78 24.24
CA GLY A 197 -3.71 -15.09 25.13
C GLY A 197 -2.33 -15.01 24.47
N VAL A 198 -2.20 -14.48 23.24
CA VAL A 198 -0.90 -14.30 22.59
C VAL A 198 -0.32 -12.92 22.94
N THR A 199 0.90 -12.91 23.44
CA THR A 199 1.64 -11.65 23.69
C THR A 199 2.47 -11.29 22.48
N VAL A 200 2.21 -10.10 21.91
CA VAL A 200 3.00 -9.52 20.83
C VAL A 200 4.00 -8.54 21.45
N ARG A 201 5.30 -8.76 21.20
CA ARG A 201 6.34 -7.80 21.61
C ARG A 201 6.22 -6.53 20.79
N GLU A 202 6.31 -5.39 21.45
CA GLU A 202 6.23 -4.06 20.84
C GLU A 202 7.47 -3.25 21.19
N GLU A 203 7.93 -2.48 20.22
CA GLU A 203 8.94 -1.45 20.38
C GLU A 203 8.36 -0.18 19.74
N ASP A 204 8.37 0.93 20.45
CA ASP A 204 7.83 2.22 20.02
C ASP A 204 8.83 3.33 20.35
N ASP A 205 9.27 4.03 19.31
CA ASP A 205 10.19 5.16 19.41
C ASP A 205 9.58 6.38 18.72
N ASP A 206 9.66 7.54 19.36
CA ASP A 206 9.27 8.80 18.73
C ASP A 206 10.39 9.29 17.81
N ALA A 207 10.08 9.46 16.53
CA ALA A 207 11.04 9.96 15.56
C ALA A 207 11.33 11.47 15.68
N GLU A 208 10.53 12.21 16.48
CA GLU A 208 10.63 13.67 16.67
C GLU A 208 10.67 14.48 15.36
N ILE A 209 10.06 13.96 14.29
CA ILE A 209 10.07 14.56 12.96
C ILE A 209 8.68 15.06 12.59
N VAL A 210 8.61 16.31 12.15
CA VAL A 210 7.38 16.93 11.64
C VAL A 210 7.61 17.40 10.20
N TYR A 211 6.71 17.05 9.29
CA TYR A 211 6.74 17.46 7.91
C TYR A 211 5.67 18.51 7.63
N TYR A 212 6.06 19.61 6.99
CA TYR A 212 5.16 20.64 6.49
C TYR A 212 5.23 20.72 4.97
N THR A 213 4.07 20.78 4.31
CA THR A 213 3.98 20.96 2.86
C THR A 213 3.09 22.15 2.54
N ARG A 214 3.56 23.06 1.69
CA ARG A 214 2.79 24.17 1.15
C ARG A 214 2.63 24.00 -0.36
N HIS A 215 1.41 24.10 -0.84
CA HIS A 215 1.10 24.01 -2.26
C HIS A 215 0.98 25.41 -2.86
N TYR A 216 1.56 25.58 -4.03
CA TYR A 216 1.49 26.82 -4.80
C TYR A 216 0.91 26.50 -6.17
N LYS A 217 0.11 27.42 -6.71
CA LYS A 217 -0.30 27.41 -8.10
C LYS A 217 0.65 28.33 -8.86
N LEU A 218 1.28 27.81 -9.90
CA LEU A 218 2.03 28.64 -10.84
C LEU A 218 1.03 29.44 -11.70
N LEU A 219 1.31 30.73 -11.88
CA LEU A 219 0.50 31.66 -12.68
C LEU A 219 0.90 31.55 -14.15
#